data_890c920a982c80be1205ca0aac71d360
#
_entry.id   890c920a982c80be1205ca0aac71d360
#
_cell.length_a   1.000
_cell.length_b   1.000
_cell.length_c   1.000
_cell.angle_alpha   90.00
_cell.angle_beta   90.00
_cell.angle_gamma   90.00
#
_symmetry.space_group_name_H-M   'P 1'
#
loop_
_entity.id
_entity.type
_entity.pdbx_description
1 polymer ?
#
loop_
_entity_poly.entity_id
_entity_poly.type
_entity_poly.pdbx_seq_one_letter_code
_entity_poly.pdbx_strand_id
1 'polypeptide(L)'
;MNDFQATADRVEIEALRGEFTDAAMMRDRPRLASLFTPDGALRMPNIPVELIGREEIRAGGERLQSQWDFFVQTTHPGTILLDGDTATGRAYIQELARTLDGRQGLNYAVYHDRYQRTAEGWKFTERVYEVRYLDTSPLAGTAPRVEQGSGANRTDATTSPAPAPAPATSFADPAPAERLERAAAALRAGGFAAEILDDAAAARTRIKELVPEGASVLTGASETLRLSGIDEDINTDGRYDAIRPRVLAIDRATGADEIRKLVAGPDFVVNSVAAVTETGSLVLASGSGSQLPANAGGAANAVWIVGAQKVVPDLNTALRRVEEYALPLENARAQAVYGMPSAVNRLLILNAETRPGCGTVLLLREAIGY
;
A
#
# COMPACT_ATOMS: atom_id res chain seq x y z
N MET A 1 30.18 29.13 13.35
CA MET A 1 28.79 29.25 12.86
C MET A 1 27.89 28.91 14.04
N ASN A 2 26.87 29.73 14.36
CA ASN A 2 25.97 29.46 15.47
C ASN A 2 25.14 28.22 15.12
N ASP A 3 24.88 27.28 16.04
CA ASP A 3 24.12 26.04 15.81
C ASP A 3 22.74 26.27 15.18
N PHE A 4 22.12 27.40 15.51
CA PHE A 4 20.84 27.80 14.95
C PHE A 4 20.95 28.14 13.43
N GLN A 5 21.99 28.86 13.01
CA GLN A 5 22.20 29.19 11.58
C GLN A 5 22.49 27.94 10.76
N ALA A 6 23.27 27.00 11.27
CA ALA A 6 23.54 25.74 10.58
C ALA A 6 22.27 24.88 10.41
N THR A 7 21.37 24.96 11.38
CA THR A 7 20.05 24.28 11.28
C THR A 7 19.17 24.96 10.24
N ALA A 8 19.07 26.29 10.26
CA ALA A 8 18.30 27.05 9.28
C ALA A 8 18.81 26.79 7.85
N ASP A 9 20.11 26.78 7.64
CA ASP A 9 20.74 26.48 6.34
C ASP A 9 20.38 25.09 5.81
N ARG A 10 20.39 24.08 6.68
CA ARG A 10 19.97 22.73 6.27
C ARG A 10 18.49 22.68 5.88
N VAL A 11 17.62 23.36 6.60
CA VAL A 11 16.19 23.44 6.29
C VAL A 11 15.97 24.16 4.94
N GLU A 12 16.67 25.27 4.68
CA GLU A 12 16.57 25.98 3.42
C GLU A 12 17.08 25.13 2.23
N ILE A 13 18.18 24.38 2.40
CA ILE A 13 18.69 23.49 1.35
C ILE A 13 17.74 22.31 1.11
N GLU A 14 17.10 21.74 2.15
CA GLU A 14 16.08 20.71 1.96
C GLU A 14 14.83 21.28 1.25
N ALA A 15 14.41 22.49 1.59
CA ALA A 15 13.31 23.18 0.89
C ALA A 15 13.67 23.39 -0.60
N LEU A 16 14.88 23.85 -0.90
CA LEU A 16 15.37 24.03 -2.27
C LEU A 16 15.33 22.71 -3.09
N ARG A 17 15.64 21.59 -2.47
CA ARG A 17 15.55 20.25 -3.09
C ARG A 17 14.08 19.88 -3.39
N GLY A 18 13.19 20.16 -2.44
CA GLY A 18 11.74 19.98 -2.62
C GLY A 18 11.18 20.83 -3.75
N GLU A 19 11.55 22.13 -3.79
CA GLU A 19 11.18 23.07 -4.85
C GLU A 19 11.63 22.60 -6.25
N PHE A 20 12.82 21.99 -6.36
CA PHE A 20 13.27 21.44 -7.62
C PHE A 20 12.37 20.31 -8.10
N THR A 21 12.03 19.37 -7.21
CA THR A 21 11.15 18.26 -7.53
C THR A 21 9.75 18.74 -7.92
N ASP A 22 9.18 19.68 -7.16
CA ASP A 22 7.86 20.24 -7.46
C ASP A 22 7.86 20.99 -8.80
N ALA A 23 8.88 21.85 -9.06
CA ALA A 23 9.00 22.55 -10.34
C ALA A 23 9.15 21.58 -11.53
N ALA A 24 9.90 20.48 -11.36
CA ALA A 24 10.03 19.44 -12.38
C ALA A 24 8.69 18.73 -12.64
N MET A 25 7.97 18.35 -11.59
CA MET A 25 6.67 17.68 -11.65
C MET A 25 5.59 18.58 -12.28
N MET A 26 5.55 19.84 -11.88
CA MET A 26 4.58 20.84 -12.38
C MET A 26 4.96 21.41 -13.75
N ARG A 27 6.10 21.01 -14.32
CA ARG A 27 6.66 21.55 -15.58
C ARG A 27 6.88 23.06 -15.53
N ASP A 28 7.15 23.61 -14.34
CA ASP A 28 7.45 25.03 -14.10
C ASP A 28 8.93 25.31 -14.37
N ARG A 29 9.29 25.40 -15.63
CA ARG A 29 10.67 25.54 -16.10
C ARG A 29 11.31 26.87 -15.69
N PRO A 30 10.62 28.01 -15.70
CA PRO A 30 11.18 29.25 -15.16
C PRO A 30 11.56 29.13 -13.68
N ARG A 31 10.69 28.56 -12.85
CA ARG A 31 10.96 28.31 -11.43
C ARG A 31 12.12 27.33 -11.25
N LEU A 32 12.12 26.20 -11.96
CA LEU A 32 13.19 25.22 -11.90
C LEU A 32 14.56 25.87 -12.19
N ALA A 33 14.67 26.66 -13.25
CA ALA A 33 15.91 27.34 -13.60
C ALA A 33 16.33 28.38 -12.56
N SER A 34 15.37 29.07 -11.90
CA SER A 34 15.64 30.07 -10.86
C SER A 34 16.24 29.49 -9.58
N LEU A 35 16.16 28.18 -9.37
CA LEU A 35 16.77 27.48 -8.23
C LEU A 35 18.27 27.35 -8.35
N PHE A 36 18.83 27.60 -9.54
CA PHE A 36 20.27 27.58 -9.80
C PHE A 36 20.86 28.99 -9.71
N THR A 37 22.19 29.06 -9.49
CA THR A 37 22.94 30.31 -9.73
C THR A 37 22.90 30.66 -11.22
N PRO A 38 23.18 31.92 -11.62
CA PRO A 38 23.13 32.31 -13.04
C PRO A 38 23.98 31.41 -13.97
N ASP A 39 25.10 30.89 -13.47
CA ASP A 39 26.06 30.01 -14.12
C ASP A 39 25.96 28.54 -13.67
N GLY A 40 24.91 28.21 -12.91
CA GLY A 40 24.72 26.87 -12.35
C GLY A 40 24.59 25.77 -13.41
N ALA A 41 24.95 24.56 -13.05
CA ALA A 41 24.99 23.43 -13.97
C ALA A 41 24.08 22.27 -13.55
N LEU A 42 23.33 21.70 -14.50
CA LEU A 42 22.62 20.44 -14.36
C LEU A 42 23.25 19.40 -15.32
N ARG A 43 23.80 18.32 -14.76
CA ARG A 43 24.51 17.28 -15.52
C ARG A 43 23.89 15.92 -15.29
N MET A 44 23.76 15.15 -16.36
CA MET A 44 23.25 13.77 -16.36
C MET A 44 24.22 12.88 -17.14
N PRO A 45 25.32 12.41 -16.55
CA PRO A 45 26.38 11.68 -17.27
C PRO A 45 25.93 10.38 -17.93
N ASN A 46 24.91 9.71 -17.38
CA ASN A 46 24.37 8.46 -17.92
C ASN A 46 23.51 8.66 -19.19
N ILE A 47 22.98 9.86 -19.38
CA ILE A 47 22.30 10.32 -20.59
C ILE A 47 23.00 11.63 -20.97
N PRO A 48 23.71 11.75 -22.08
CA PRO A 48 24.68 12.82 -22.34
C PRO A 48 24.00 14.21 -22.37
N VAL A 49 23.61 14.68 -21.19
CA VAL A 49 22.95 15.97 -20.95
C VAL A 49 23.82 16.79 -20.03
N GLU A 50 24.26 17.94 -20.51
CA GLU A 50 24.95 18.98 -19.77
C GLU A 50 24.30 20.33 -20.09
N LEU A 51 23.74 20.98 -19.07
CA LEU A 51 23.03 22.24 -19.18
C LEU A 51 23.72 23.25 -18.24
N ILE A 52 24.29 24.30 -18.80
CA ILE A 52 25.05 25.32 -18.06
C ILE A 52 24.36 26.67 -18.17
N GLY A 53 24.04 27.22 -17.00
CA GLY A 53 23.32 28.49 -16.88
C GLY A 53 21.78 28.31 -16.93
N ARG A 54 21.10 29.25 -16.31
CA ARG A 54 19.64 29.21 -16.13
C ARG A 54 18.87 29.06 -17.45
N GLU A 55 19.32 29.73 -18.52
CA GLU A 55 18.61 29.69 -19.80
C GLU A 55 18.73 28.30 -20.45
N GLU A 56 19.91 27.67 -20.43
CA GLU A 56 20.08 26.30 -20.91
C GLU A 56 19.32 25.29 -20.05
N ILE A 57 19.30 25.45 -18.75
CA ILE A 57 18.53 24.59 -17.84
C ILE A 57 17.03 24.70 -18.16
N ARG A 58 16.50 25.91 -18.38
CA ARG A 58 15.10 26.13 -18.77
C ARG A 58 14.80 25.45 -20.12
N ALA A 59 15.57 25.73 -21.15
CA ALA A 59 15.35 25.20 -22.49
C ALA A 59 15.60 23.68 -22.58
N GLY A 60 16.63 23.18 -21.88
CA GLY A 60 16.91 21.75 -21.77
C GLY A 60 15.82 21.00 -21.03
N GLY A 61 15.32 21.55 -19.95
CA GLY A 61 14.15 21.02 -19.24
C GLY A 61 12.93 20.90 -20.14
N GLU A 62 12.70 21.89 -20.99
CA GLU A 62 11.62 21.85 -21.98
C GLU A 62 11.81 20.72 -23.00
N ARG A 63 13.01 20.58 -23.56
CA ARG A 63 13.32 19.50 -24.51
C ARG A 63 13.17 18.11 -23.89
N LEU A 64 13.64 17.91 -22.66
CA LEU A 64 13.51 16.64 -21.95
C LEU A 64 12.05 16.32 -21.68
N GLN A 65 11.30 17.26 -21.12
CA GLN A 65 9.91 17.05 -20.71
C GLN A 65 8.94 16.92 -21.89
N SER A 66 9.26 17.47 -23.06
CA SER A 66 8.43 17.31 -24.26
C SER A 66 8.38 15.86 -24.78
N GLN A 67 9.31 15.02 -24.36
CA GLN A 67 9.37 13.61 -24.74
C GLN A 67 8.53 12.70 -23.83
N TRP A 68 8.06 13.21 -22.69
CA TRP A 68 7.39 12.40 -21.69
C TRP A 68 5.87 12.41 -21.86
N ASP A 69 5.26 11.21 -21.92
CA ASP A 69 3.83 11.00 -21.72
C ASP A 69 3.48 11.29 -20.25
N PHE A 70 4.22 10.69 -19.33
CA PHE A 70 4.19 11.07 -17.92
C PHE A 70 5.57 10.95 -17.26
N PHE A 71 5.73 11.69 -16.17
CA PHE A 71 6.93 11.68 -15.34
C PHE A 71 6.53 11.94 -13.89
N VAL A 72 6.95 11.08 -12.99
CA VAL A 72 6.75 11.21 -11.55
C VAL A 72 8.12 11.09 -10.88
N GLN A 73 8.47 12.08 -10.06
CA GLN A 73 9.71 12.08 -9.29
C GLN A 73 9.41 12.24 -7.81
N THR A 74 10.06 11.47 -6.96
CA THR A 74 10.12 11.67 -5.51
C THR A 74 11.55 11.88 -5.09
N THR A 75 11.75 12.80 -4.13
CA THR A 75 13.07 13.09 -3.56
C THR A 75 13.08 12.69 -2.10
N HIS A 76 14.11 11.96 -1.70
CA HIS A 76 14.34 11.54 -0.33
C HIS A 76 15.55 12.27 0.25
N PRO A 77 15.54 12.61 1.56
CA PRO A 77 16.65 13.24 2.24
C PRO A 77 17.96 12.45 2.09
N GLY A 78 19.06 13.17 2.04
CA GLY A 78 20.41 12.62 2.05
C GLY A 78 21.32 13.40 2.97
N THR A 79 22.55 13.66 2.55
CA THR A 79 23.54 14.41 3.35
C THR A 79 23.62 15.87 2.92
N ILE A 80 23.91 16.76 3.87
CA ILE A 80 24.27 18.16 3.65
C ILE A 80 25.49 18.46 4.50
N LEU A 81 26.58 18.89 3.86
CA LEU A 81 27.82 19.31 4.49
C LEU A 81 27.97 20.81 4.23
N LEU A 82 27.81 21.62 5.27
CA LEU A 82 27.92 23.08 5.22
C LEU A 82 29.40 23.50 5.36
N ASP A 83 29.81 24.48 4.55
CA ASP A 83 31.12 25.13 4.62
C ASP A 83 30.94 26.64 4.36
N GLY A 84 30.63 27.38 5.40
CA GLY A 84 30.36 28.81 5.30
C GLY A 84 29.15 29.12 4.42
N ASP A 85 29.38 29.84 3.34
CA ASP A 85 28.35 30.20 2.33
C ASP A 85 28.28 29.20 1.18
N THR A 86 28.96 28.08 1.31
CA THR A 86 28.87 26.93 0.38
C THR A 86 28.42 25.69 1.10
N ALA A 87 27.86 24.75 0.35
CA ALA A 87 27.52 23.42 0.86
C ALA A 87 27.65 22.38 -0.24
N THR A 88 27.85 21.13 0.17
CA THR A 88 27.73 19.96 -0.71
C THR A 88 26.72 18.98 -0.12
N GLY A 89 26.14 18.14 -0.96
CA GLY A 89 25.21 17.13 -0.45
C GLY A 89 24.80 16.10 -1.47
N ARG A 90 23.95 15.19 -1.01
CA ARG A 90 23.30 14.17 -1.85
C ARG A 90 21.83 14.10 -1.53
N ALA A 91 21.01 13.86 -2.55
CA ALA A 91 19.59 13.50 -2.39
C ALA A 91 19.33 12.23 -3.20
N TYR A 92 18.47 11.36 -2.68
CA TYR A 92 18.10 10.11 -3.33
C TYR A 92 16.78 10.30 -4.08
N ILE A 93 16.71 9.73 -5.29
CA ILE A 93 15.63 9.97 -6.22
C ILE A 93 15.01 8.64 -6.63
N GLN A 94 13.71 8.61 -6.69
CA GLN A 94 12.95 7.59 -7.38
C GLN A 94 12.12 8.26 -8.47
N GLU A 95 12.18 7.72 -9.67
CA GLU A 95 11.47 8.24 -10.83
C GLU A 95 10.70 7.14 -11.54
N LEU A 96 9.51 7.47 -11.99
CA LEU A 96 8.67 6.64 -12.83
C LEU A 96 8.32 7.44 -14.06
N ALA A 97 8.64 6.92 -15.24
CA ALA A 97 8.45 7.67 -16.45
C ALA A 97 8.07 6.80 -17.63
N ARG A 98 7.33 7.38 -18.57
CA ARG A 98 7.08 6.84 -19.91
C ARG A 98 7.21 7.93 -20.95
N THR A 99 7.92 7.64 -22.03
CA THR A 99 8.04 8.53 -23.17
C THR A 99 6.89 8.37 -24.16
N LEU A 100 6.68 9.35 -25.03
CA LEU A 100 5.65 9.33 -26.07
C LEU A 100 5.86 8.20 -27.09
N ASP A 101 7.11 7.73 -27.28
CA ASP A 101 7.44 6.57 -28.12
C ASP A 101 7.27 5.23 -27.41
N GLY A 102 6.76 5.23 -26.17
CA GLY A 102 6.41 4.04 -25.39
C GLY A 102 7.54 3.44 -24.55
N ARG A 103 8.76 3.98 -24.61
CA ARG A 103 9.81 3.58 -23.65
C ARG A 103 9.41 4.01 -22.25
N GLN A 104 9.72 3.18 -21.27
CA GLN A 104 9.33 3.41 -19.89
C GLN A 104 10.37 2.87 -18.93
N GLY A 105 10.33 3.33 -17.69
CA GLY A 105 11.23 2.85 -16.66
C GLY A 105 10.89 3.32 -15.26
N LEU A 106 11.28 2.50 -14.30
CA LEU A 106 11.42 2.84 -12.89
C LEU A 106 12.92 3.02 -12.63
N ASN A 107 13.28 4.15 -12.07
CA ASN A 107 14.66 4.57 -11.93
C ASN A 107 14.95 4.99 -10.49
N TYR A 108 16.06 4.52 -9.96
CA TYR A 108 16.64 4.98 -8.71
C TYR A 108 17.95 5.68 -9.00
N ALA A 109 18.06 6.92 -8.55
CA ALA A 109 19.22 7.78 -8.82
C ALA A 109 19.66 8.54 -7.58
N VAL A 110 20.81 9.17 -7.69
CA VAL A 110 21.39 10.05 -6.67
C VAL A 110 21.72 11.38 -7.31
N TYR A 111 21.26 12.47 -6.73
CA TYR A 111 21.81 13.79 -7.00
C TYR A 111 23.05 14.04 -6.14
N HIS A 112 24.14 14.46 -6.74
CA HIS A 112 25.29 15.04 -6.10
C HIS A 112 25.22 16.54 -6.31
N ASP A 113 25.03 17.27 -5.23
CA ASP A 113 24.72 18.69 -5.28
C ASP A 113 25.84 19.53 -4.69
N ARG A 114 26.04 20.71 -5.30
CA ARG A 114 26.81 21.83 -4.75
C ARG A 114 25.89 23.03 -4.64
N TYR A 115 26.00 23.75 -3.54
CA TYR A 115 25.16 24.90 -3.23
C TYR A 115 25.99 26.13 -2.88
N GLN A 116 25.39 27.28 -3.09
CA GLN A 116 25.91 28.58 -2.66
C GLN A 116 24.81 29.41 -2.04
N ARG A 117 25.12 30.08 -0.96
CA ARG A 117 24.26 31.11 -0.37
C ARG A 117 24.36 32.38 -1.23
N THR A 118 23.24 32.91 -1.61
CA THR A 118 23.09 34.15 -2.36
C THR A 118 22.23 35.15 -1.58
N ALA A 119 22.08 36.35 -2.10
CA ALA A 119 21.14 37.34 -1.54
C ALA A 119 19.67 36.87 -1.61
N GLU A 120 19.38 35.88 -2.49
CA GLU A 120 18.04 35.28 -2.68
C GLU A 120 17.88 33.93 -1.96
N GLY A 121 18.74 33.59 -0.99
CA GLY A 121 18.79 32.30 -0.31
C GLY A 121 19.75 31.31 -0.96
N TRP A 122 19.68 30.05 -0.55
CA TRP A 122 20.53 29.00 -1.10
C TRP A 122 20.13 28.64 -2.54
N LYS A 123 21.13 28.40 -3.42
CA LYS A 123 20.93 28.02 -4.83
C LYS A 123 21.84 26.85 -5.18
N PHE A 124 21.44 26.06 -6.16
CA PHE A 124 22.35 25.06 -6.77
C PHE A 124 23.41 25.78 -7.61
N THR A 125 24.69 25.50 -7.38
CA THR A 125 25.77 25.79 -8.33
C THR A 125 26.02 24.64 -9.27
N GLU A 126 25.75 23.41 -8.80
CA GLU A 126 25.83 22.21 -9.61
C GLU A 126 24.90 21.14 -9.07
N ARG A 127 24.22 20.43 -9.96
CA ARG A 127 23.45 19.23 -9.67
C ARG A 127 23.82 18.15 -10.66
N VAL A 128 24.40 17.05 -10.18
CA VAL A 128 24.79 15.90 -11.01
C VAL A 128 23.85 14.73 -10.71
N TYR A 129 23.15 14.27 -11.75
CA TYR A 129 22.22 13.15 -11.68
C TYR A 129 22.91 11.85 -12.05
N GLU A 130 23.02 10.92 -11.14
CA GLU A 130 23.64 9.62 -11.33
C GLU A 130 22.61 8.50 -11.19
N VAL A 131 22.35 7.75 -12.26
CA VAL A 131 21.47 6.58 -12.25
C VAL A 131 22.17 5.43 -11.50
N ARG A 132 21.51 4.86 -10.52
CA ARG A 132 21.96 3.70 -9.75
C ARG A 132 21.30 2.40 -10.15
N TYR A 133 20.06 2.47 -10.55
CA TYR A 133 19.27 1.33 -11.00
C TYR A 133 18.22 1.80 -12.00
N LEU A 134 18.06 1.08 -13.07
CA LEU A 134 17.04 1.33 -14.09
C LEU A 134 16.33 0.02 -14.42
N ASP A 135 15.03 -0.03 -14.16
CA ASP A 135 14.15 -1.10 -14.58
C ASP A 135 13.30 -0.61 -15.76
N THR A 136 13.46 -1.23 -16.91
CA THR A 136 12.72 -0.93 -18.14
C THR A 136 11.58 -1.92 -18.41
N SER A 137 11.25 -2.77 -17.43
CA SER A 137 10.09 -3.65 -17.54
C SER A 137 8.79 -2.85 -17.70
N PRO A 138 7.75 -3.41 -18.35
CA PRO A 138 6.49 -2.70 -18.56
C PRO A 138 5.84 -2.24 -17.26
N LEU A 139 5.52 -0.95 -17.18
CA LEU A 139 4.78 -0.38 -16.07
C LEU A 139 3.30 -0.78 -16.20
N ALA A 140 2.78 -1.50 -15.20
CA ALA A 140 1.40 -1.98 -15.20
C ALA A 140 0.37 -0.87 -14.93
N GLY A 141 0.80 0.27 -14.39
CA GLY A 141 -0.06 1.39 -14.05
C GLY A 141 -0.34 2.34 -15.21
N THR A 142 -1.34 3.19 -15.03
CA THR A 142 -1.69 4.27 -15.96
C THR A 142 -1.58 5.62 -15.27
N ALA A 143 -1.14 6.66 -15.99
CA ALA A 143 -1.20 8.04 -15.53
C ALA A 143 -2.55 8.65 -15.93
N PRO A 144 -3.40 9.08 -14.99
CA PRO A 144 -4.61 9.81 -15.33
C PRO A 144 -4.24 11.14 -16.00
N ARG A 145 -4.90 11.45 -17.13
CA ARG A 145 -4.74 12.76 -17.75
C ARG A 145 -5.48 13.80 -16.91
N VAL A 146 -4.76 14.72 -16.30
CA VAL A 146 -5.34 15.92 -15.72
C VAL A 146 -5.57 16.91 -16.87
N GLU A 147 -6.83 17.10 -17.27
CA GLU A 147 -7.17 18.21 -18.17
C GLU A 147 -6.88 19.52 -17.40
N GLN A 148 -5.86 20.23 -17.85
CA GLN A 148 -5.62 21.58 -17.34
C GLN A 148 -6.80 22.46 -17.79
N GLY A 149 -7.63 22.86 -16.83
CA GLY A 149 -8.81 23.67 -17.08
C GLY A 149 -8.45 25.02 -17.66
N SER A 150 -8.59 25.18 -18.97
CA SER A 150 -8.84 26.47 -19.59
C SER A 150 -10.37 26.65 -19.61
N GLY A 151 -10.85 27.63 -18.85
CA GLY A 151 -12.25 28.03 -18.95
C GLY A 151 -12.56 28.57 -20.35
N ALA A 152 -13.27 27.80 -21.14
CA ALA A 152 -14.19 28.27 -22.19
C ALA A 152 -14.84 27.09 -22.92
N ASN A 153 -16.16 27.11 -22.91
CA ASN A 153 -17.14 26.52 -23.87
C ASN A 153 -16.95 25.05 -24.34
N ARG A 154 -17.84 24.22 -23.82
CA ARG A 154 -18.23 22.95 -24.45
C ARG A 154 -18.98 23.21 -25.73
N THR A 155 -18.44 22.78 -26.86
CA THR A 155 -19.21 22.36 -28.03
C THR A 155 -18.49 21.19 -28.68
N ASP A 156 -19.23 20.11 -28.80
CA ASP A 156 -19.10 18.89 -29.61
C ASP A 156 -17.78 18.63 -30.35
N ALA A 157 -17.04 17.61 -29.89
CA ALA A 157 -16.12 16.87 -30.75
C ALA A 157 -16.38 15.36 -30.59
N THR A 158 -16.72 14.73 -31.65
CA THR A 158 -16.92 13.31 -31.89
C THR A 158 -15.76 12.48 -31.27
N THR A 159 -16.10 11.72 -30.28
CA THR A 159 -15.19 10.82 -29.57
C THR A 159 -14.95 9.56 -30.38
N SER A 160 -13.69 9.33 -30.80
CA SER A 160 -13.23 7.98 -31.10
C SER A 160 -13.21 7.19 -29.76
N PRO A 161 -13.75 5.98 -29.70
CA PRO A 161 -13.84 5.27 -28.42
C PRO A 161 -12.43 4.93 -27.93
N ALA A 162 -12.09 5.44 -26.74
CA ALA A 162 -10.97 4.94 -25.95
C ALA A 162 -11.14 3.41 -25.76
N PRO A 163 -10.04 2.64 -25.69
CA PRO A 163 -10.16 1.23 -25.32
C PRO A 163 -10.90 1.16 -23.98
N ALA A 164 -11.92 0.33 -23.95
CA ALA A 164 -12.76 0.15 -22.77
C ALA A 164 -11.87 -0.08 -21.54
N PRO A 165 -12.11 0.60 -20.42
CA PRO A 165 -11.42 0.27 -19.17
C PRO A 165 -11.64 -1.22 -18.94
N ALA A 166 -10.56 -1.91 -18.50
CA ALA A 166 -10.70 -3.29 -18.03
C ALA A 166 -11.90 -3.32 -17.08
N PRO A 167 -12.83 -4.30 -17.19
CA PRO A 167 -14.06 -4.31 -16.43
C PRO A 167 -13.72 -4.06 -14.97
N ALA A 168 -14.37 -3.06 -14.36
CA ALA A 168 -14.19 -2.77 -12.96
C ALA A 168 -14.42 -4.08 -12.21
N THR A 169 -13.36 -4.60 -11.55
CA THR A 169 -13.44 -5.86 -10.83
C THR A 169 -14.49 -5.65 -9.74
N SER A 170 -15.67 -6.24 -9.89
CA SER A 170 -16.67 -6.24 -8.84
C SER A 170 -16.11 -7.08 -7.70
N PHE A 171 -15.73 -6.45 -6.60
CA PHE A 171 -15.23 -7.15 -5.41
C PHE A 171 -16.32 -7.99 -4.72
N ALA A 172 -17.54 -7.94 -5.21
CA ALA A 172 -18.65 -8.75 -4.75
C ALA A 172 -18.75 -10.10 -5.48
N ASP A 173 -18.22 -10.19 -6.72
CA ASP A 173 -18.37 -11.37 -7.55
C ASP A 173 -17.39 -12.47 -7.12
N PRO A 174 -17.83 -13.73 -7.06
CA PRO A 174 -16.97 -14.84 -6.72
C PRO A 174 -15.86 -15.02 -7.78
N ALA A 175 -14.63 -15.21 -7.34
CA ALA A 175 -13.54 -15.55 -8.23
C ALA A 175 -13.80 -16.90 -8.92
N PRO A 176 -13.45 -17.07 -10.20
CA PRO A 176 -13.60 -18.33 -10.90
C PRO A 176 -12.71 -19.45 -10.28
N ALA A 177 -13.12 -20.68 -10.47
CA ALA A 177 -12.46 -21.85 -9.87
C ALA A 177 -10.94 -21.87 -10.08
N GLU A 178 -10.48 -21.51 -11.26
CA GLU A 178 -9.05 -21.46 -11.61
C GLU A 178 -8.26 -20.48 -10.75
N ARG A 179 -8.87 -19.34 -10.35
CA ARG A 179 -8.25 -18.36 -9.45
C ARG A 179 -8.14 -18.90 -8.03
N LEU A 180 -9.17 -19.61 -7.56
CA LEU A 180 -9.15 -20.31 -6.26
C LEU A 180 -8.03 -21.37 -6.23
N GLU A 181 -7.88 -22.14 -7.30
CA GLU A 181 -6.82 -23.16 -7.39
C GLU A 181 -5.41 -22.54 -7.38
N ARG A 182 -5.21 -21.41 -8.11
CA ARG A 182 -3.93 -20.70 -8.07
C ARG A 182 -3.62 -20.17 -6.66
N ALA A 183 -4.59 -19.55 -6.01
CA ALA A 183 -4.43 -19.04 -4.64
C ALA A 183 -4.13 -20.20 -3.66
N ALA A 184 -4.86 -21.32 -3.75
CA ALA A 184 -4.61 -22.48 -2.91
C ALA A 184 -3.21 -23.07 -3.13
N ALA A 185 -2.76 -23.17 -4.38
CA ALA A 185 -1.42 -23.66 -4.71
C ALA A 185 -0.34 -22.75 -4.15
N ALA A 186 -0.49 -21.42 -4.28
CA ALA A 186 0.44 -20.43 -3.76
C ALA A 186 0.48 -20.41 -2.22
N LEU A 187 -0.68 -20.52 -1.55
CA LEU A 187 -0.76 -20.65 -0.10
C LEU A 187 -0.01 -21.90 0.39
N ARG A 188 -0.20 -23.05 -0.26
CA ARG A 188 0.52 -24.29 0.10
C ARG A 188 2.02 -24.14 -0.11
N ALA A 189 2.44 -23.47 -1.19
CA ALA A 189 3.86 -23.17 -1.43
C ALA A 189 4.44 -22.24 -0.35
N GLY A 190 3.61 -21.34 0.22
CA GLY A 190 3.94 -20.49 1.36
C GLY A 190 3.87 -21.18 2.73
N GLY A 191 3.57 -22.48 2.80
CA GLY A 191 3.55 -23.27 4.04
C GLY A 191 2.20 -23.32 4.76
N PHE A 192 1.16 -22.67 4.25
CA PHE A 192 -0.20 -22.80 4.77
C PHE A 192 -0.82 -24.15 4.36
N ALA A 193 -1.64 -24.74 5.21
CA ALA A 193 -2.60 -25.74 4.77
C ALA A 193 -3.76 -25.00 4.06
N ALA A 194 -4.04 -25.32 2.80
CA ALA A 194 -5.11 -24.67 2.04
C ALA A 194 -6.03 -25.72 1.41
N GLU A 195 -7.32 -25.57 1.68
CA GLU A 195 -8.38 -26.46 1.19
C GLU A 195 -9.41 -25.62 0.43
N ILE A 196 -9.99 -26.17 -0.64
CA ILE A 196 -11.11 -25.56 -1.36
C ILE A 196 -12.36 -26.38 -1.03
N LEU A 197 -13.36 -25.70 -0.48
CA LEU A 197 -14.63 -26.28 -0.06
C LEU A 197 -15.76 -25.64 -0.87
N ASP A 198 -16.88 -26.36 -0.99
CA ASP A 198 -17.98 -25.86 -1.82
C ASP A 198 -18.69 -24.68 -1.18
N ASP A 199 -18.98 -24.76 0.12
CA ASP A 199 -19.84 -23.79 0.82
C ASP A 199 -19.52 -23.65 2.31
N ALA A 200 -20.29 -22.79 2.98
CA ALA A 200 -20.20 -22.55 4.42
C ALA A 200 -20.53 -23.81 5.25
N ALA A 201 -21.39 -24.70 4.79
CA ALA A 201 -21.76 -25.91 5.53
C ALA A 201 -20.58 -26.88 5.58
N ALA A 202 -19.85 -27.03 4.45
CA ALA A 202 -18.62 -27.80 4.41
C ALA A 202 -17.55 -27.20 5.34
N ALA A 203 -17.42 -25.87 5.41
CA ALA A 203 -16.49 -25.20 6.32
C ALA A 203 -16.85 -25.43 7.79
N ARG A 204 -18.13 -25.36 8.17
CA ARG A 204 -18.59 -25.67 9.54
C ARG A 204 -18.23 -27.09 9.97
N THR A 205 -18.41 -28.06 9.07
CA THR A 205 -18.01 -29.44 9.31
C THR A 205 -16.51 -29.56 9.50
N ARG A 206 -15.74 -28.92 8.61
CA ARG A 206 -14.29 -28.98 8.63
C ARG A 206 -13.67 -28.32 9.89
N ILE A 207 -14.24 -27.25 10.38
CA ILE A 207 -13.81 -26.62 11.65
C ILE A 207 -13.97 -27.56 12.83
N LYS A 208 -15.07 -28.33 12.91
CA LYS A 208 -15.29 -29.30 13.99
C LYS A 208 -14.28 -30.44 13.98
N GLU A 209 -13.68 -30.73 12.82
CA GLU A 209 -12.60 -31.72 12.68
C GLU A 209 -11.24 -31.13 13.04
N LEU A 210 -11.00 -29.85 12.68
CA LEU A 210 -9.72 -29.16 12.90
C LEU A 210 -9.52 -28.72 14.34
N VAL A 211 -10.59 -28.26 14.99
CA VAL A 211 -10.55 -27.67 16.34
C VAL A 211 -11.03 -28.70 17.37
N PRO A 212 -10.15 -29.17 18.28
CA PRO A 212 -10.53 -30.10 19.32
C PRO A 212 -11.59 -29.53 20.26
N GLU A 213 -12.43 -30.41 20.80
CA GLU A 213 -13.37 -30.05 21.85
C GLU A 213 -12.64 -29.55 23.10
N GLY A 214 -13.16 -28.48 23.73
CA GLY A 214 -12.57 -27.84 24.90
C GLY A 214 -11.39 -26.91 24.58
N ALA A 215 -10.91 -26.83 23.32
CA ALA A 215 -9.87 -25.89 22.96
C ALA A 215 -10.30 -24.43 23.20
N SER A 216 -9.36 -23.57 23.62
CA SER A 216 -9.61 -22.14 23.70
C SER A 216 -9.63 -21.51 22.31
N VAL A 217 -10.76 -20.88 21.94
CA VAL A 217 -10.96 -20.36 20.59
C VAL A 217 -11.33 -18.87 20.63
N LEU A 218 -10.53 -18.07 19.91
CA LEU A 218 -10.82 -16.67 19.67
C LEU A 218 -11.43 -16.49 18.27
N THR A 219 -12.62 -15.86 18.19
CA THR A 219 -13.20 -15.39 16.93
C THR A 219 -13.08 -13.87 16.82
N GLY A 220 -12.79 -13.37 15.62
CA GLY A 220 -12.91 -11.95 15.31
C GLY A 220 -14.36 -11.53 15.03
N ALA A 221 -14.63 -10.21 15.04
CA ALA A 221 -15.87 -9.68 14.47
C ALA A 221 -15.80 -9.84 12.94
N SER A 222 -16.40 -10.89 12.42
CA SER A 222 -16.33 -11.25 11.00
C SER A 222 -17.71 -11.55 10.44
N GLU A 223 -18.07 -10.83 9.40
CA GLU A 223 -19.34 -11.07 8.70
C GLU A 223 -19.36 -12.46 8.02
N THR A 224 -18.20 -12.93 7.56
CA THR A 224 -18.08 -14.31 7.03
C THR A 224 -18.41 -15.35 8.08
N LEU A 225 -17.90 -15.23 9.31
CA LEU A 225 -18.20 -16.17 10.39
C LEU A 225 -19.65 -16.08 10.83
N ARG A 226 -20.22 -14.89 10.87
CA ARG A 226 -21.62 -14.68 11.22
C ARG A 226 -22.57 -15.31 10.20
N LEU A 227 -22.36 -15.04 8.92
CA LEU A 227 -23.23 -15.55 7.84
C LEU A 227 -23.10 -17.07 7.65
N SER A 228 -21.91 -17.62 7.89
CA SER A 228 -21.69 -19.07 7.82
C SER A 228 -22.25 -19.84 9.02
N GLY A 229 -22.65 -19.16 10.11
CA GLY A 229 -23.06 -19.79 11.37
C GLY A 229 -21.88 -20.30 12.21
N ILE A 230 -20.63 -20.14 11.77
CA ILE A 230 -19.42 -20.56 12.51
C ILE A 230 -19.25 -19.74 13.79
N ASP A 231 -19.61 -18.45 13.77
CA ASP A 231 -19.55 -17.58 14.95
C ASP A 231 -20.47 -18.11 16.08
N GLU A 232 -21.65 -18.58 15.73
CA GLU A 232 -22.60 -19.20 16.66
C GLU A 232 -22.09 -20.54 17.18
N ASP A 233 -21.67 -21.45 16.29
CA ASP A 233 -21.13 -22.76 16.66
C ASP A 233 -19.95 -22.66 17.65
N ILE A 234 -19.09 -21.65 17.50
CA ILE A 234 -17.92 -21.49 18.38
C ILE A 234 -18.28 -20.81 19.70
N ASN A 235 -19.14 -19.78 19.67
CA ASN A 235 -19.33 -18.92 20.83
C ASN A 235 -20.53 -19.31 21.71
N THR A 236 -21.45 -20.19 21.24
CA THR A 236 -22.68 -20.50 21.97
C THR A 236 -22.95 -21.99 22.23
N ASP A 237 -22.40 -22.90 21.40
CA ASP A 237 -22.73 -24.35 21.51
C ASP A 237 -22.06 -25.03 22.70
N GLY A 238 -21.13 -24.38 23.40
CA GLY A 238 -20.43 -24.91 24.56
C GLY A 238 -19.40 -25.99 24.26
N ARG A 239 -19.12 -26.25 22.98
CA ARG A 239 -18.11 -27.22 22.53
C ARG A 239 -16.68 -26.76 22.81
N TYR A 240 -16.46 -25.44 22.81
CA TYR A 240 -15.14 -24.80 22.92
C TYR A 240 -15.09 -23.87 24.13
N ASP A 241 -13.88 -23.61 24.67
CA ASP A 241 -13.63 -22.47 25.57
C ASP A 241 -13.60 -21.17 24.74
N ALA A 242 -14.80 -20.61 24.52
CA ALA A 242 -14.98 -19.44 23.66
C ALA A 242 -14.45 -18.16 24.35
N ILE A 243 -13.42 -17.54 23.79
CA ILE A 243 -12.78 -16.34 24.36
C ILE A 243 -13.61 -15.08 24.11
N ARG A 244 -14.25 -14.96 22.96
CA ARG A 244 -14.97 -13.73 22.60
C ARG A 244 -16.12 -13.35 23.54
N PRO A 245 -17.01 -14.24 23.98
CA PRO A 245 -18.01 -13.90 24.99
C PRO A 245 -17.41 -13.39 26.29
N ARG A 246 -16.31 -13.97 26.74
CA ARG A 246 -15.58 -13.52 27.93
C ARG A 246 -15.02 -12.10 27.77
N VAL A 247 -14.42 -11.79 26.63
CA VAL A 247 -13.92 -10.45 26.29
C VAL A 247 -15.05 -9.41 26.25
N LEU A 248 -16.22 -9.78 25.73
CA LEU A 248 -17.36 -8.89 25.66
C LEU A 248 -18.01 -8.60 27.02
N ALA A 249 -17.83 -9.50 28.00
CA ALA A 249 -18.30 -9.33 29.38
C ALA A 249 -17.39 -8.42 30.25
N ILE A 250 -16.19 -8.12 29.80
CA ILE A 250 -15.22 -7.28 30.53
C ILE A 250 -15.46 -5.81 30.19
N ASP A 251 -15.53 -4.96 31.21
CA ASP A 251 -15.57 -3.51 31.02
C ASP A 251 -14.24 -3.02 30.40
N ARG A 252 -14.32 -2.43 29.22
CA ARG A 252 -13.16 -1.98 28.44
C ARG A 252 -12.38 -0.84 29.12
N ALA A 253 -13.03 -0.04 29.96
CA ALA A 253 -12.39 1.08 30.62
C ALA A 253 -11.46 0.61 31.76
N THR A 254 -11.80 -0.50 32.42
CA THR A 254 -11.08 -1.01 33.61
C THR A 254 -10.34 -2.32 33.37
N GLY A 255 -10.80 -3.13 32.38
CA GLY A 255 -10.30 -4.48 32.12
C GLY A 255 -9.36 -4.62 30.91
N ALA A 256 -8.75 -3.53 30.42
CA ALA A 256 -7.94 -3.56 29.21
C ALA A 256 -6.80 -4.58 29.26
N ASP A 257 -6.15 -4.73 30.42
CA ASP A 257 -5.05 -5.70 30.61
C ASP A 257 -5.52 -7.15 30.62
N GLU A 258 -6.72 -7.41 31.16
CA GLU A 258 -7.33 -8.74 31.16
C GLU A 258 -7.72 -9.12 29.73
N ILE A 259 -8.38 -8.22 28.99
CA ILE A 259 -8.71 -8.42 27.58
C ILE A 259 -7.43 -8.74 26.77
N ARG A 260 -6.38 -7.95 26.96
CA ARG A 260 -5.10 -8.15 26.27
C ARG A 260 -4.51 -9.55 26.51
N LYS A 261 -4.57 -10.04 27.75
CA LYS A 261 -4.09 -11.39 28.11
C LYS A 261 -4.96 -12.48 27.50
N LEU A 262 -6.29 -12.33 27.52
CA LEU A 262 -7.21 -13.31 26.94
C LEU A 262 -7.03 -13.49 25.45
N VAL A 263 -6.78 -12.40 24.70
CA VAL A 263 -6.67 -12.45 23.23
C VAL A 263 -5.26 -12.76 22.71
N ALA A 264 -4.25 -12.80 23.60
CA ALA A 264 -2.86 -12.84 23.19
C ALA A 264 -2.39 -14.22 22.70
N GLY A 265 -2.93 -15.31 23.25
CA GLY A 265 -2.41 -16.66 22.99
C GLY A 265 -3.43 -17.77 23.17
N PRO A 266 -4.54 -17.78 22.38
CA PRO A 266 -5.49 -18.90 22.37
C PRO A 266 -4.88 -20.14 21.71
N ASP A 267 -5.47 -21.32 21.94
CA ASP A 267 -5.10 -22.52 21.19
C ASP A 267 -5.44 -22.36 19.70
N PHE A 268 -6.59 -21.74 19.41
CA PHE A 268 -7.04 -21.47 18.05
C PHE A 268 -7.53 -20.03 17.88
N VAL A 269 -7.16 -19.41 16.77
CA VAL A 269 -7.91 -18.29 16.22
C VAL A 269 -8.68 -18.76 14.99
N VAL A 270 -9.99 -18.54 14.98
CA VAL A 270 -10.85 -18.79 13.82
C VAL A 270 -11.38 -17.45 13.35
N ASN A 271 -11.04 -17.08 12.11
CA ASN A 271 -11.33 -15.76 11.57
C ASN A 271 -11.58 -15.82 10.05
N SER A 272 -11.76 -14.66 9.46
CA SER A 272 -11.70 -14.44 8.02
C SER A 272 -10.66 -13.37 7.71
N VAL A 273 -10.40 -13.17 6.45
CA VAL A 273 -9.50 -12.15 5.93
C VAL A 273 -10.28 -11.15 5.06
N ALA A 274 -9.72 -9.97 4.85
CA ALA A 274 -10.28 -8.99 3.92
C ALA A 274 -9.98 -9.37 2.46
N ALA A 275 -8.84 -10.02 2.20
CA ALA A 275 -8.47 -10.52 0.88
C ALA A 275 -7.44 -11.65 0.97
N VAL A 276 -7.41 -12.49 -0.07
CA VAL A 276 -6.35 -13.47 -0.38
C VAL A 276 -5.84 -13.19 -1.78
N THR A 277 -4.53 -13.14 -1.97
CA THR A 277 -3.95 -12.96 -3.29
C THR A 277 -3.72 -14.29 -3.99
N GLU A 278 -3.76 -14.30 -5.33
CA GLU A 278 -3.36 -15.46 -6.14
C GLU A 278 -1.88 -15.83 -5.96
N THR A 279 -1.09 -14.92 -5.37
CA THR A 279 0.32 -15.14 -5.01
C THR A 279 0.51 -15.70 -3.60
N GLY A 280 -0.58 -15.96 -2.85
CA GLY A 280 -0.54 -16.67 -1.56
C GLY A 280 -0.39 -15.79 -0.33
N SER A 281 -0.73 -14.49 -0.41
CA SER A 281 -0.75 -13.60 0.76
C SER A 281 -2.16 -13.44 1.33
N LEU A 282 -2.27 -13.45 2.67
CA LEU A 282 -3.49 -13.14 3.39
C LEU A 282 -3.44 -11.69 3.88
N VAL A 283 -4.52 -10.92 3.70
CA VAL A 283 -4.63 -9.52 4.13
C VAL A 283 -5.75 -9.38 5.15
N LEU A 284 -5.40 -8.95 6.37
CA LEU A 284 -6.34 -8.68 7.45
C LEU A 284 -6.32 -7.19 7.78
N ALA A 285 -7.50 -6.57 7.83
CA ALA A 285 -7.68 -5.18 8.22
C ALA A 285 -8.33 -5.10 9.60
N SER A 286 -7.94 -4.10 10.40
CA SER A 286 -8.46 -3.93 11.74
C SER A 286 -8.49 -2.46 12.18
N GLY A 287 -9.61 -2.04 12.77
CA GLY A 287 -9.72 -0.74 13.42
C GLY A 287 -9.00 -0.68 14.77
N SER A 288 -9.27 -1.63 15.66
CA SER A 288 -8.71 -1.67 17.02
C SER A 288 -7.39 -2.44 17.14
N GLY A 289 -7.13 -3.39 16.24
CA GLY A 289 -5.99 -4.30 16.31
C GLY A 289 -6.16 -5.48 17.26
N SER A 290 -7.28 -5.61 17.96
CA SER A 290 -7.48 -6.62 19.01
C SER A 290 -7.34 -8.07 18.54
N GLN A 291 -7.68 -8.36 17.29
CA GLN A 291 -7.58 -9.70 16.70
C GLN A 291 -6.20 -10.00 16.07
N LEU A 292 -5.41 -8.97 15.77
CA LEU A 292 -4.17 -9.14 15.00
C LEU A 292 -3.10 -9.98 15.73
N PRO A 293 -2.87 -9.85 17.06
CA PRO A 293 -1.86 -10.65 17.73
C PRO A 293 -2.08 -12.16 17.58
N ALA A 294 -3.32 -12.63 17.76
CA ALA A 294 -3.65 -14.06 17.58
C ALA A 294 -3.45 -14.52 16.13
N ASN A 295 -3.86 -13.69 15.14
CA ASN A 295 -3.67 -13.99 13.72
C ASN A 295 -2.21 -13.89 13.27
N ALA A 296 -1.36 -13.14 13.97
CA ALA A 296 0.06 -12.94 13.64
C ALA A 296 0.99 -13.97 14.33
N GLY A 297 0.45 -15.09 14.78
CA GLY A 297 1.22 -16.15 15.43
C GLY A 297 1.14 -16.16 16.96
N GLY A 298 0.25 -15.34 17.56
CA GLY A 298 -0.06 -15.43 18.99
C GLY A 298 -0.87 -16.68 19.34
N ALA A 299 -1.82 -17.08 18.49
CA ALA A 299 -2.48 -18.37 18.61
C ALA A 299 -1.54 -19.52 18.26
N ALA A 300 -1.75 -20.68 18.89
CA ALA A 300 -1.05 -21.90 18.52
C ALA A 300 -1.42 -22.35 17.10
N ASN A 301 -2.69 -22.19 16.73
CA ASN A 301 -3.22 -22.52 15.40
C ASN A 301 -4.15 -21.40 14.90
N ALA A 302 -4.18 -21.18 13.59
CA ALA A 302 -5.07 -20.22 12.94
C ALA A 302 -5.85 -20.89 11.80
N VAL A 303 -7.16 -20.61 11.74
CA VAL A 303 -8.03 -21.07 10.66
C VAL A 303 -8.75 -19.88 10.05
N TRP A 304 -8.57 -19.65 8.75
CA TRP A 304 -9.22 -18.56 8.03
C TRP A 304 -10.21 -19.08 7.02
N ILE A 305 -11.47 -18.62 7.13
CA ILE A 305 -12.55 -18.93 6.19
C ILE A 305 -12.65 -17.79 5.19
N VAL A 306 -12.59 -18.10 3.91
CA VAL A 306 -12.44 -17.14 2.83
C VAL A 306 -13.47 -17.40 1.74
N GLY A 307 -14.44 -16.51 1.56
CA GLY A 307 -15.36 -16.57 0.42
C GLY A 307 -14.66 -16.26 -0.90
N ALA A 308 -15.12 -16.86 -2.00
CA ALA A 308 -14.51 -16.74 -3.32
C ALA A 308 -14.27 -15.30 -3.78
N GLN A 309 -15.15 -14.37 -3.46
CA GLN A 309 -15.03 -12.95 -3.83
C GLN A 309 -13.87 -12.22 -3.16
N LYS A 310 -13.22 -12.84 -2.16
CA LYS A 310 -12.04 -12.28 -1.48
C LYS A 310 -10.71 -12.66 -2.16
N VAL A 311 -10.75 -13.55 -3.14
CA VAL A 311 -9.56 -13.94 -3.91
C VAL A 311 -9.30 -12.93 -5.03
N VAL A 312 -8.15 -12.28 -4.97
CA VAL A 312 -7.75 -11.19 -5.88
C VAL A 312 -6.39 -11.49 -6.51
N PRO A 313 -6.05 -10.87 -7.65
CA PRO A 313 -4.81 -11.18 -8.37
C PRO A 313 -3.53 -10.93 -7.55
N ASP A 314 -3.45 -9.79 -6.86
CA ASP A 314 -2.23 -9.29 -6.26
C ASP A 314 -2.50 -8.43 -5.01
N LEU A 315 -1.42 -8.02 -4.34
CA LEU A 315 -1.49 -7.24 -3.11
C LEU A 315 -2.09 -5.84 -3.32
N ASN A 316 -1.81 -5.19 -4.44
CA ASN A 316 -2.37 -3.86 -4.73
C ASN A 316 -3.90 -3.95 -4.85
N THR A 317 -4.39 -4.95 -5.56
CA THR A 317 -5.83 -5.23 -5.67
C THR A 317 -6.44 -5.62 -4.32
N ALA A 318 -5.70 -6.33 -3.46
CA ALA A 318 -6.13 -6.66 -2.11
C ALA A 318 -6.31 -5.40 -1.23
N LEU A 319 -5.36 -4.47 -1.28
CA LEU A 319 -5.43 -3.21 -0.54
C LEU A 319 -6.59 -2.33 -1.05
N ARG A 320 -6.76 -2.24 -2.37
CA ARG A 320 -7.92 -1.55 -2.97
C ARG A 320 -9.25 -2.18 -2.53
N ARG A 321 -9.33 -3.52 -2.50
CA ARG A 321 -10.53 -4.21 -2.00
C ARG A 321 -10.85 -3.85 -0.56
N VAL A 322 -9.82 -3.73 0.29
CA VAL A 322 -10.00 -3.29 1.69
C VAL A 322 -10.64 -1.90 1.73
N GLU A 323 -10.13 -0.94 0.97
CA GLU A 323 -10.56 0.47 1.02
C GLU A 323 -11.86 0.72 0.27
N GLU A 324 -12.00 0.16 -0.94
CA GLU A 324 -13.09 0.47 -1.85
C GLU A 324 -14.34 -0.40 -1.60
N TYR A 325 -14.20 -1.57 -0.95
CA TYR A 325 -15.30 -2.52 -0.76
C TYR A 325 -15.51 -2.94 0.70
N ALA A 326 -14.50 -3.52 1.36
CA ALA A 326 -14.69 -4.08 2.70
C ALA A 326 -14.92 -2.97 3.76
N LEU A 327 -14.16 -1.88 3.73
CA LEU A 327 -14.31 -0.78 4.68
C LEU A 327 -15.66 -0.08 4.59
N PRO A 328 -16.21 0.29 3.43
CA PRO A 328 -17.56 0.85 3.35
C PRO A 328 -18.64 -0.04 3.95
N LEU A 329 -18.60 -1.36 3.71
CA LEU A 329 -19.54 -2.33 4.26
C LEU A 329 -19.36 -2.50 5.77
N GLU A 330 -18.11 -2.57 6.24
CA GLU A 330 -17.82 -2.62 7.68
C GLU A 330 -18.22 -1.32 8.39
N ASN A 331 -18.09 -0.16 7.76
CA ASN A 331 -18.56 1.11 8.29
C ASN A 331 -20.07 1.10 8.52
N ALA A 332 -20.84 0.62 7.56
CA ALA A 332 -22.29 0.50 7.70
C ALA A 332 -22.67 -0.44 8.85
N ARG A 333 -22.01 -1.60 8.96
CA ARG A 333 -22.21 -2.56 10.05
C ARG A 333 -21.80 -1.96 11.40
N ALA A 334 -20.63 -1.35 11.49
CA ALA A 334 -20.11 -0.78 12.74
C ALA A 334 -20.99 0.38 13.24
N GLN A 335 -21.46 1.23 12.32
CA GLN A 335 -22.41 2.28 12.65
C GLN A 335 -23.72 1.73 13.22
N ALA A 336 -24.24 0.65 12.65
CA ALA A 336 -25.48 0.00 13.14
C ALA A 336 -25.29 -0.68 14.50
N VAL A 337 -24.13 -1.29 14.76
CA VAL A 337 -23.89 -2.09 15.98
C VAL A 337 -23.28 -1.26 17.11
N TYR A 338 -22.37 -0.33 16.80
CA TYR A 338 -21.59 0.42 17.81
C TYR A 338 -21.89 1.92 17.81
N GLY A 339 -22.68 2.44 16.87
CA GLY A 339 -22.98 3.86 16.74
C GLY A 339 -21.81 4.73 16.23
N MET A 340 -20.76 4.10 15.70
CA MET A 340 -19.58 4.79 15.18
C MET A 340 -18.99 4.05 13.98
N PRO A 341 -18.37 4.77 13.01
CA PRO A 341 -17.75 4.13 11.85
C PRO A 341 -16.52 3.32 12.24
N SER A 342 -16.16 2.36 11.41
CA SER A 342 -14.90 1.64 11.48
C SER A 342 -13.78 2.42 10.76
N ALA A 343 -12.55 1.96 10.86
CA ALA A 343 -11.39 2.49 10.14
C ALA A 343 -10.36 1.39 9.90
N VAL A 344 -9.52 1.55 8.89
CA VAL A 344 -8.35 0.70 8.69
C VAL A 344 -7.15 1.37 9.38
N ASN A 345 -7.02 1.17 10.69
CA ASN A 345 -5.90 1.71 11.46
C ASN A 345 -4.69 0.77 11.48
N ARG A 346 -4.89 -0.51 11.17
CA ARG A 346 -3.85 -1.54 11.16
C ARG A 346 -4.12 -2.55 10.07
N LEU A 347 -3.06 -2.94 9.37
CA LEU A 347 -3.05 -4.02 8.40
C LEU A 347 -2.06 -5.09 8.84
N LEU A 348 -2.42 -6.35 8.66
CA LEU A 348 -1.56 -7.50 8.79
C LEU A 348 -1.55 -8.24 7.46
N ILE A 349 -0.36 -8.47 6.92
CA ILE A 349 -0.14 -9.24 5.70
C ILE A 349 0.69 -10.47 6.07
N LEU A 350 0.14 -11.65 5.82
CA LEU A 350 0.81 -12.92 6.05
C LEU A 350 1.21 -13.50 4.68
N ASN A 351 2.50 -13.58 4.42
CA ASN A 351 3.04 -14.06 3.15
C ASN A 351 3.42 -15.56 3.19
N ALA A 352 3.66 -16.07 4.39
CA ALA A 352 4.02 -17.48 4.60
C ALA A 352 3.69 -17.92 6.02
N GLU A 353 3.47 -19.23 6.20
CA GLU A 353 3.42 -19.88 7.51
C GLU A 353 4.69 -20.74 7.67
N THR A 354 5.49 -20.38 8.67
CA THR A 354 6.78 -21.05 8.91
C THR A 354 6.67 -22.23 9.86
N ARG A 355 5.51 -22.38 10.55
CA ARG A 355 5.22 -23.48 11.46
C ARG A 355 4.28 -24.47 10.74
N PRO A 356 4.75 -25.66 10.33
CA PRO A 356 3.92 -26.62 9.58
C PRO A 356 2.62 -26.98 10.33
N GLY A 357 1.49 -26.86 9.64
CA GLY A 357 0.18 -27.22 10.18
C GLY A 357 -0.48 -26.18 11.09
N CYS A 358 0.19 -25.08 11.42
CA CYS A 358 -0.37 -24.06 12.33
C CYS A 358 -1.33 -23.06 11.64
N GLY A 359 -1.23 -22.88 10.32
CA GLY A 359 -2.10 -22.00 9.54
C GLY A 359 -2.90 -22.76 8.50
N THR A 360 -4.25 -22.75 8.63
CA THR A 360 -5.16 -23.40 7.68
C THR A 360 -6.08 -22.35 7.01
N VAL A 361 -6.17 -22.40 5.69
CA VAL A 361 -7.04 -21.51 4.89
C VAL A 361 -8.10 -22.37 4.20
N LEU A 362 -9.36 -22.12 4.53
CA LEU A 362 -10.53 -22.72 3.92
C LEU A 362 -11.12 -21.77 2.88
N LEU A 363 -10.80 -21.98 1.61
CA LEU A 363 -11.33 -21.22 0.48
C LEU A 363 -12.68 -21.79 0.09
N LEU A 364 -13.72 -20.98 0.08
CA LEU A 364 -15.06 -21.40 -0.33
C LEU A 364 -15.30 -21.02 -1.78
N ARG A 365 -15.96 -21.89 -2.54
CA ARG A 365 -16.47 -21.55 -3.89
C ARG A 365 -17.62 -20.55 -3.80
N GLU A 366 -18.25 -20.48 -2.66
CA GLU A 366 -19.32 -19.55 -2.34
C GLU A 366 -18.78 -18.15 -2.04
N ALA A 367 -19.52 -17.11 -2.46
CA ALA A 367 -19.27 -15.73 -2.04
C ALA A 367 -19.95 -15.48 -0.69
N ILE A 368 -19.17 -15.21 0.37
CA ILE A 368 -19.69 -15.00 1.72
C ILE A 368 -18.89 -13.96 2.50
N GLY A 369 -19.60 -13.05 3.16
CA GLY A 369 -19.03 -11.91 3.88
C GLY A 369 -18.41 -10.85 2.94
N TYR A 370 -17.53 -9.98 3.48
CA TYR A 370 -16.80 -8.96 2.69
C TYR A 370 -15.37 -8.80 3.13
#